data_15c95b57308a57b8421ad6e9ecef66b9
#
_entry.id   15c95b57308a57b8421ad6e9ecef66b9
#
_cell.length_a   1.000
_cell.length_b   1.000
_cell.length_c   1.000
_cell.angle_alpha   90.00
_cell.angle_beta   90.00
_cell.angle_gamma   90.00
#
_symmetry.space_group_name_H-M   'P 1'
#
loop_
_entity.id
_entity.type
_entity.pdbx_description
1 polymer ?
#
loop_
_entity_poly.entity_id
_entity_poly.type
_entity_poly.pdbx_seq_one_letter_code
_entity_poly.pdbx_strand_id
1 'polypeptide(L)'
;MNIIEIENLTYSYPAAETPILQNITLQVEKGDFLAIVGNNGCGKSTFCKTLNGLIPHFITGDFSGKVVVDGVNTLEADVGTLAQKAGYVYQDFENQIVRPTVLDDASYACLNYAMADYVERGKEALALCGLEGRENDYIWQLSGGQTHLLALAGAVSLRPEVLILDEPIAQLDPGHADRIYQVLKELNEKHGKTIIVIEHHTEYIADYCKHVMLMRDGNIAWKLPTSQALRRVGELQECNIFPPQVTLAADKLRRQGRLPWEQPLPTTIPQGLEAFRGLSLIHI
;
A
#
# COMPACT_ATOMS: atom_id res chain seq x y z
N MET A 1 19.96 0.78 -1.07
CA MET A 1 19.85 2.24 -0.88
C MET A 1 18.47 2.53 -0.35
N ASN A 2 18.37 3.23 0.79
CA ASN A 2 17.07 3.59 1.36
C ASN A 2 16.44 4.71 0.54
N ILE A 3 15.15 4.60 0.29
CA ILE A 3 14.35 5.63 -0.38
C ILE A 3 13.49 6.39 0.64
N ILE A 4 13.18 5.76 1.77
CA ILE A 4 12.50 6.38 2.91
C ILE A 4 13.36 6.17 4.13
N GLU A 5 13.61 7.24 4.87
CA GLU A 5 14.34 7.24 6.13
C GLU A 5 13.57 8.06 7.17
N ILE A 6 13.23 7.41 8.27
CA ILE A 6 12.46 8.02 9.36
C ILE A 6 13.23 7.86 10.65
N GLU A 7 13.40 8.97 11.37
CA GLU A 7 14.12 9.03 12.64
C GLU A 7 13.23 9.65 13.71
N ASN A 8 12.88 8.88 14.74
CA ASN A 8 12.16 9.32 15.93
C ASN A 8 10.87 10.11 15.66
N LEU A 9 10.12 9.74 14.59
CA LEU A 9 8.88 10.42 14.22
C LEU A 9 7.83 10.25 15.31
N THR A 10 7.36 11.38 15.83
CA THR A 10 6.21 11.47 16.74
C THR A 10 5.24 12.51 16.22
N TYR A 11 3.95 12.19 16.23
CA TYR A 11 2.92 13.10 15.76
C TYR A 11 1.65 13.01 16.59
N SER A 12 1.09 14.18 16.95
CA SER A 12 -0.22 14.33 17.62
C SER A 12 -1.11 15.24 16.80
N TYR A 13 -2.38 14.87 16.63
CA TYR A 13 -3.39 15.80 16.12
C TYR A 13 -3.66 16.91 17.14
N PRO A 14 -4.14 18.11 16.69
CA PRO A 14 -4.50 19.18 17.60
C PRO A 14 -5.49 18.72 18.69
N ALA A 15 -5.24 19.10 19.92
CA ALA A 15 -6.02 18.73 21.09
C ALA A 15 -6.09 17.22 21.41
N ALA A 16 -5.27 16.37 20.79
CA ALA A 16 -5.17 14.98 21.19
C ALA A 16 -4.37 14.86 22.50
N GLU A 17 -4.84 14.03 23.42
CA GLU A 17 -4.16 13.78 24.70
C GLU A 17 -2.90 12.92 24.54
N THR A 18 -2.86 12.09 23.50
CA THR A 18 -1.75 11.18 23.23
C THR A 18 -1.33 11.22 21.77
N PRO A 19 -0.03 11.06 21.47
CA PRO A 19 0.45 10.96 20.10
C PRO A 19 -0.15 9.77 19.37
N ILE A 20 -0.56 9.99 18.11
CA ILE A 20 -1.02 8.91 17.22
C ILE A 20 0.13 8.15 16.58
N LEU A 21 1.30 8.79 16.43
CA LEU A 21 2.56 8.16 16.05
C LEU A 21 3.57 8.42 17.14
N GLN A 22 4.30 7.39 17.56
CA GLN A 22 5.15 7.45 18.74
C GLN A 22 6.55 6.91 18.43
N ASN A 23 7.54 7.82 18.35
CA ASN A 23 8.96 7.51 18.23
C ASN A 23 9.28 6.47 17.12
N ILE A 24 8.67 6.63 15.95
CA ILE A 24 8.86 5.72 14.83
C ILE A 24 10.23 5.95 14.19
N THR A 25 11.01 4.88 14.07
CA THR A 25 12.24 4.83 13.29
C THR A 25 12.15 3.70 12.28
N LEU A 26 12.33 4.01 10.98
CA LEU A 26 12.14 3.08 9.88
C LEU A 26 13.03 3.40 8.70
N GLN A 27 13.48 2.35 8.01
CA GLN A 27 14.11 2.45 6.70
C GLN A 27 13.37 1.56 5.70
N VAL A 28 13.09 2.12 4.51
CA VAL A 28 12.51 1.38 3.39
C VAL A 28 13.47 1.45 2.21
N GLU A 29 13.81 0.29 1.67
CA GLU A 29 14.72 0.19 0.53
C GLU A 29 14.02 0.56 -0.78
N LYS A 30 14.78 1.14 -1.72
CA LYS A 30 14.27 1.41 -3.06
C LYS A 30 13.85 0.10 -3.73
N GLY A 31 12.67 0.10 -4.35
CA GLY A 31 12.09 -1.08 -5.00
C GLY A 31 11.47 -2.09 -4.03
N ASP A 32 11.27 -1.71 -2.76
CA ASP A 32 10.47 -2.52 -1.82
C ASP A 32 8.99 -2.49 -2.20
N PHE A 33 8.27 -3.54 -1.85
CA PHE A 33 6.81 -3.59 -1.88
C PHE A 33 6.35 -3.91 -0.45
N LEU A 34 6.03 -2.87 0.31
CA LEU A 34 5.76 -2.93 1.73
C LEU A 34 4.25 -2.88 2.00
N ALA A 35 3.71 -3.90 2.67
CA ALA A 35 2.38 -3.84 3.25
C ALA A 35 2.44 -3.30 4.69
N ILE A 36 1.56 -2.36 5.02
CA ILE A 36 1.32 -1.88 6.37
C ILE A 36 0.04 -2.49 6.88
N VAL A 37 0.13 -3.23 7.98
CA VAL A 37 -1.00 -3.88 8.62
C VAL A 37 -1.13 -3.42 10.08
N GLY A 38 -2.30 -3.54 10.67
CA GLY A 38 -2.57 -3.14 12.06
C GLY A 38 -4.03 -2.79 12.28
N ASN A 39 -4.44 -2.69 13.53
CA ASN A 39 -5.82 -2.34 13.91
C ASN A 39 -6.25 -0.98 13.35
N ASN A 40 -7.56 -0.78 13.19
CA ASN A 40 -8.11 0.52 12.88
C ASN A 40 -7.73 1.53 13.98
N GLY A 41 -7.36 2.75 13.57
CA GLY A 41 -6.94 3.80 14.49
C GLY A 41 -5.49 3.69 15.03
N CYS A 42 -4.71 2.66 14.67
CA CYS A 42 -3.32 2.54 15.13
C CYS A 42 -2.31 3.49 14.44
N GLY A 43 -2.77 4.35 13.51
CA GLY A 43 -1.93 5.38 12.88
C GLY A 43 -1.46 5.11 11.45
N LYS A 44 -1.90 4.04 10.77
CA LYS A 44 -1.43 3.66 9.41
C LYS A 44 -1.56 4.81 8.38
N SER A 45 -2.76 5.32 8.17
CA SER A 45 -3.00 6.42 7.21
C SER A 45 -2.34 7.73 7.66
N THR A 46 -2.25 7.98 8.97
CA THR A 46 -1.50 9.12 9.53
C THR A 46 -0.02 8.99 9.19
N PHE A 47 0.57 7.82 9.40
CA PHE A 47 1.95 7.52 9.02
C PHE A 47 2.18 7.75 7.52
N CYS A 48 1.34 7.20 6.65
CA CYS A 48 1.44 7.39 5.21
C CYS A 48 1.36 8.86 4.79
N LYS A 49 0.52 9.66 5.45
CA LYS A 49 0.39 11.11 5.19
C LYS A 49 1.62 11.92 5.60
N THR A 50 2.49 11.39 6.46
CA THR A 50 3.79 12.04 6.74
C THR A 50 4.79 11.86 5.61
N LEU A 51 4.66 10.80 4.81
CA LEU A 51 5.57 10.49 3.72
C LEU A 51 5.38 11.39 2.48
N ASN A 52 4.17 11.89 2.26
CA ASN A 52 3.88 12.80 1.14
C ASN A 52 3.75 14.26 1.56
N GLY A 53 4.06 14.59 2.83
CA GLY A 53 4.05 15.93 3.37
C GLY A 53 2.65 16.52 3.65
N LEU A 54 1.56 15.78 3.47
CA LEU A 54 0.24 16.24 3.92
C LEU A 54 0.25 16.55 5.42
N ILE A 55 0.97 15.75 6.19
CA ILE A 55 1.34 16.03 7.57
C ILE A 55 2.81 16.45 7.59
N PRO A 56 3.17 17.60 8.17
CA PRO A 56 2.29 18.54 8.91
C PRO A 56 1.80 19.74 8.09
N HIS A 57 2.04 19.83 6.78
CA HIS A 57 1.83 21.05 5.99
C HIS A 57 0.35 21.43 5.83
N PHE A 58 -0.53 20.46 5.58
CA PHE A 58 -1.99 20.68 5.45
C PHE A 58 -2.75 20.19 6.68
N ILE A 59 -2.31 19.08 7.25
CA ILE A 59 -2.90 18.50 8.45
C ILE A 59 -1.97 18.88 9.60
N THR A 60 -2.28 19.97 10.27
CA THR A 60 -1.46 20.53 11.35
C THR A 60 -1.51 19.67 12.60
N GLY A 61 -0.50 19.79 13.44
CA GLY A 61 -0.37 19.08 14.71
C GLY A 61 1.05 19.18 15.26
N ASP A 62 1.29 18.54 16.39
CA ASP A 62 2.61 18.49 16.99
C ASP A 62 3.45 17.41 16.32
N PHE A 63 4.42 17.83 15.54
CA PHE A 63 5.31 16.95 14.76
C PHE A 63 6.74 17.06 15.28
N SER A 64 7.39 15.93 15.54
CA SER A 64 8.81 15.87 15.87
C SER A 64 9.49 14.67 15.18
N GLY A 65 10.79 14.72 15.09
CA GLY A 65 11.58 13.73 14.35
C GLY A 65 11.86 14.18 12.92
N LYS A 66 12.33 13.24 12.09
CA LYS A 66 12.74 13.49 10.71
C LYS A 66 12.14 12.45 9.78
N VAL A 67 11.62 12.89 8.64
CA VAL A 67 11.12 12.04 7.56
C VAL A 67 11.75 12.49 6.25
N VAL A 68 12.47 11.58 5.59
CA VAL A 68 13.11 11.82 4.28
C VAL A 68 12.54 10.84 3.27
N VAL A 69 12.08 11.33 2.13
CA VAL A 69 11.53 10.53 1.03
C VAL A 69 12.23 10.91 -0.27
N ASP A 70 12.85 9.95 -0.92
CA ASP A 70 13.67 10.12 -2.13
C ASP A 70 14.67 11.27 -1.99
N GLY A 71 15.38 11.30 -0.84
CA GLY A 71 16.40 12.29 -0.51
C GLY A 71 15.85 13.66 -0.07
N VAL A 72 14.53 13.84 0.01
CA VAL A 72 13.90 15.13 0.37
C VAL A 72 13.31 15.05 1.78
N ASN A 73 13.67 15.97 2.66
CA ASN A 73 13.09 16.10 3.99
C ASN A 73 11.68 16.69 3.88
N THR A 74 10.69 15.97 4.41
CA THR A 74 9.27 16.36 4.26
C THR A 74 8.91 17.63 5.02
N LEU A 75 9.69 18.06 6.00
CA LEU A 75 9.48 19.34 6.70
C LEU A 75 10.05 20.55 5.94
N GLU A 76 11.01 20.33 5.05
CA GLU A 76 11.73 21.42 4.37
C GLU A 76 11.19 21.70 2.96
N ALA A 77 10.51 20.73 2.37
CA ALA A 77 9.93 20.84 1.03
C ALA A 77 8.44 21.11 1.09
N ASP A 78 7.92 21.84 0.10
CA ASP A 78 6.49 22.00 -0.09
C ASP A 78 5.82 20.70 -0.58
N VAL A 79 4.51 20.58 -0.35
CA VAL A 79 3.74 19.38 -0.72
C VAL A 79 3.75 19.13 -2.23
N GLY A 80 3.86 20.18 -3.05
CA GLY A 80 3.98 20.03 -4.50
C GLY A 80 5.26 19.30 -4.90
N THR A 81 6.39 19.67 -4.30
CA THR A 81 7.67 18.97 -4.50
C THR A 81 7.59 17.52 -4.03
N LEU A 82 6.98 17.27 -2.85
CA LEU A 82 6.84 15.94 -2.28
C LEU A 82 5.90 15.04 -3.09
N ALA A 83 4.82 15.59 -3.68
CA ALA A 83 3.89 14.84 -4.53
C ALA A 83 4.54 14.27 -5.80
N GLN A 84 5.61 14.91 -6.30
CA GLN A 84 6.42 14.38 -7.40
C GLN A 84 7.33 13.22 -6.96
N LYS A 85 7.61 13.08 -5.67
CA LYS A 85 8.42 12.01 -5.08
C LYS A 85 7.59 10.84 -4.59
N ALA A 86 6.46 11.13 -3.95
CA ALA A 86 5.54 10.17 -3.35
C ALA A 86 4.10 10.43 -3.81
N GLY A 87 3.64 9.66 -4.79
CA GLY A 87 2.24 9.64 -5.21
C GLY A 87 1.38 8.98 -4.13
N TYR A 88 0.17 9.48 -3.94
CA TYR A 88 -0.76 8.94 -2.94
C TYR A 88 -2.12 8.62 -3.57
N VAL A 89 -2.63 7.42 -3.35
CA VAL A 89 -3.99 7.00 -3.70
C VAL A 89 -4.77 6.80 -2.41
N TYR A 90 -5.84 7.56 -2.24
CA TYR A 90 -6.67 7.52 -1.03
C TYR A 90 -7.63 6.33 -1.07
N GLN A 91 -8.06 5.88 0.11
CA GLN A 91 -9.12 4.89 0.27
C GLN A 91 -10.40 5.33 -0.45
N ASP A 92 -10.74 6.61 -0.35
CA ASP A 92 -11.90 7.24 -0.98
C ASP A 92 -11.48 7.86 -2.33
N PHE A 93 -11.17 7.00 -3.30
CA PHE A 93 -10.60 7.35 -4.60
C PHE A 93 -11.51 8.27 -5.44
N GLU A 94 -12.84 8.20 -5.25
CA GLU A 94 -13.78 9.08 -5.97
C GLU A 94 -13.51 10.55 -5.70
N ASN A 95 -13.04 10.89 -4.48
CA ASN A 95 -12.66 12.25 -4.11
C ASN A 95 -11.37 12.75 -4.78
N GLN A 96 -10.61 11.86 -5.45
CA GLN A 96 -9.41 12.25 -6.20
C GLN A 96 -9.72 12.63 -7.64
N ILE A 97 -10.84 12.17 -8.19
CA ILE A 97 -11.24 12.42 -9.57
C ILE A 97 -11.91 13.78 -9.66
N VAL A 98 -11.28 14.69 -10.39
CA VAL A 98 -11.67 16.10 -10.43
C VAL A 98 -12.01 16.61 -11.84
N ARG A 99 -11.71 15.83 -12.88
CA ARG A 99 -11.91 16.24 -14.28
C ARG A 99 -12.98 15.37 -14.94
N PRO A 100 -13.72 15.91 -15.92
CA PRO A 100 -14.88 15.21 -16.50
C PRO A 100 -14.51 14.06 -17.43
N THR A 101 -13.32 14.07 -18.06
CA THR A 101 -12.88 13.03 -19.00
C THR A 101 -11.68 12.26 -18.44
N VAL A 102 -11.56 11.02 -18.90
CA VAL A 102 -10.53 10.07 -18.43
C VAL A 102 -9.11 10.61 -18.66
N LEU A 103 -8.83 11.15 -19.87
CA LEU A 103 -7.49 11.68 -20.14
C LEU A 103 -7.22 12.99 -19.39
N ASP A 104 -8.21 13.88 -19.31
CA ASP A 104 -8.04 15.13 -18.56
C ASP A 104 -7.73 14.84 -17.09
N ASP A 105 -8.35 13.84 -16.50
CA ASP A 105 -8.13 13.48 -15.10
C ASP A 105 -6.76 12.81 -14.91
N ALA A 106 -6.41 11.82 -15.72
CA ALA A 106 -5.12 11.13 -15.66
C ALA A 106 -3.93 12.09 -15.86
N SER A 107 -4.09 13.15 -16.67
CA SER A 107 -3.04 14.12 -16.97
C SER A 107 -3.07 15.37 -16.08
N TYR A 108 -4.10 15.52 -15.22
CA TYR A 108 -4.36 16.74 -14.47
C TYR A 108 -3.21 17.16 -13.56
N ALA A 109 -2.62 16.20 -12.85
CA ALA A 109 -1.47 16.48 -12.00
C ALA A 109 -0.30 17.06 -12.82
N CYS A 110 0.04 16.45 -13.95
CA CYS A 110 1.10 16.91 -14.83
C CYS A 110 0.82 18.30 -15.41
N LEU A 111 -0.43 18.58 -15.76
CA LEU A 111 -0.87 19.91 -16.22
C LEU A 111 -0.65 20.98 -15.14
N ASN A 112 -0.98 20.68 -13.87
CA ASN A 112 -0.79 21.61 -12.76
C ASN A 112 0.68 21.95 -12.48
N TYR A 113 1.60 21.01 -12.82
CA TYR A 113 3.04 21.26 -12.79
C TYR A 113 3.57 21.90 -14.08
N ALA A 114 2.70 22.36 -14.99
CA ALA A 114 3.05 22.94 -16.27
C ALA A 114 4.03 22.08 -17.12
N MET A 115 3.90 20.76 -17.02
CA MET A 115 4.71 19.83 -17.81
C MET A 115 4.25 19.86 -19.28
N ALA A 116 5.17 20.09 -20.21
CA ALA A 116 4.84 20.20 -21.63
C ALA A 116 4.30 18.87 -22.21
N ASP A 117 4.72 17.73 -21.63
CA ASP A 117 4.36 16.36 -22.01
C ASP A 117 3.19 15.78 -21.19
N TYR A 118 2.34 16.63 -20.59
CA TYR A 118 1.28 16.18 -19.66
C TYR A 118 0.28 15.22 -20.31
N VAL A 119 -0.06 15.42 -21.60
CA VAL A 119 -0.99 14.55 -22.35
C VAL A 119 -0.39 13.17 -22.58
N GLU A 120 0.88 13.12 -23.00
CA GLU A 120 1.62 11.88 -23.24
C GLU A 120 1.76 11.09 -21.94
N ARG A 121 2.10 11.75 -20.83
CA ARG A 121 2.17 11.12 -19.50
C ARG A 121 0.83 10.56 -19.06
N GLY A 122 -0.26 11.29 -19.27
CA GLY A 122 -1.61 10.82 -19.00
C GLY A 122 -1.95 9.55 -19.80
N LYS A 123 -1.66 9.52 -21.11
CA LYS A 123 -1.88 8.35 -21.98
C LYS A 123 -1.05 7.14 -21.55
N GLU A 124 0.22 7.33 -21.24
CA GLU A 124 1.09 6.26 -20.76
C GLU A 124 0.57 5.67 -19.44
N ALA A 125 0.13 6.54 -18.50
CA ALA A 125 -0.44 6.11 -17.25
C ALA A 125 -1.76 5.34 -17.42
N LEU A 126 -2.63 5.78 -18.33
CA LEU A 126 -3.85 5.07 -18.70
C LEU A 126 -3.56 3.70 -19.32
N ALA A 127 -2.61 3.62 -20.25
CA ALA A 127 -2.20 2.36 -20.85
C ALA A 127 -1.68 1.37 -19.80
N LEU A 128 -0.81 1.83 -18.90
CA LEU A 128 -0.29 1.02 -17.78
C LEU A 128 -1.42 0.51 -16.89
N CYS A 129 -2.41 1.34 -16.61
CA CYS A 129 -3.58 0.95 -15.80
C CYS A 129 -4.64 0.16 -16.59
N GLY A 130 -4.44 -0.10 -17.89
CA GLY A 130 -5.38 -0.86 -18.72
C GLY A 130 -6.64 -0.08 -19.11
N LEU A 131 -6.53 1.23 -19.20
CA LEU A 131 -7.57 2.16 -19.66
C LEU A 131 -7.28 2.74 -21.05
N GLU A 132 -6.35 2.13 -21.81
CA GLU A 132 -6.06 2.49 -23.20
C GLU A 132 -7.33 2.40 -24.06
N GLY A 133 -7.53 3.40 -24.92
CA GLY A 133 -8.71 3.52 -25.78
C GLY A 133 -9.92 4.16 -25.11
N ARG A 134 -9.81 4.56 -23.84
CA ARG A 134 -10.88 5.23 -23.09
C ARG A 134 -10.61 6.71 -22.80
N GLU A 135 -9.60 7.28 -23.45
CA GLU A 135 -9.10 8.64 -23.22
C GLU A 135 -10.19 9.71 -23.31
N ASN A 136 -11.13 9.51 -24.24
CA ASN A 136 -12.22 10.46 -24.52
C ASN A 136 -13.53 10.14 -23.76
N ASP A 137 -13.54 9.05 -23.00
CA ASP A 137 -14.71 8.70 -22.21
C ASP A 137 -14.91 9.68 -21.07
N TYR A 138 -16.16 9.88 -20.68
CA TYR A 138 -16.47 10.58 -19.45
C TYR A 138 -16.32 9.65 -18.24
N ILE A 139 -15.93 10.19 -17.08
CA ILE A 139 -15.68 9.40 -15.87
C ILE A 139 -16.89 8.57 -15.45
N TRP A 140 -18.12 9.05 -15.63
CA TRP A 140 -19.36 8.31 -15.30
C TRP A 140 -19.68 7.14 -16.25
N GLN A 141 -18.92 6.96 -17.32
CA GLN A 141 -18.99 5.79 -18.21
C GLN A 141 -18.10 4.63 -17.72
N LEU A 142 -17.24 4.90 -16.73
CA LEU A 142 -16.37 3.89 -16.12
C LEU A 142 -17.14 3.05 -15.10
N SER A 143 -16.78 1.76 -14.99
CA SER A 143 -17.18 0.94 -13.84
C SER A 143 -16.42 1.39 -12.58
N GLY A 144 -16.93 1.01 -11.38
CA GLY A 144 -16.24 1.33 -10.13
C GLY A 144 -14.76 0.89 -10.13
N GLY A 145 -14.45 -0.33 -10.59
CA GLY A 145 -13.07 -0.79 -10.69
C GLY A 145 -12.23 0.00 -11.69
N GLN A 146 -12.82 0.45 -12.82
CA GLN A 146 -12.12 1.32 -13.77
C GLN A 146 -11.87 2.72 -13.20
N THR A 147 -12.74 3.20 -12.33
CA THR A 147 -12.56 4.48 -11.63
C THR A 147 -11.39 4.41 -10.65
N HIS A 148 -11.20 3.28 -9.95
CA HIS A 148 -10.00 3.03 -9.15
C HIS A 148 -8.72 3.05 -9.97
N LEU A 149 -8.74 2.39 -11.14
CA LEU A 149 -7.60 2.40 -12.06
C LEU A 149 -7.31 3.80 -12.63
N LEU A 150 -8.32 4.64 -12.82
CA LEU A 150 -8.14 6.04 -13.20
C LEU A 150 -7.46 6.85 -12.09
N ALA A 151 -7.91 6.71 -10.84
CA ALA A 151 -7.25 7.37 -9.70
C ALA A 151 -5.77 6.95 -9.57
N LEU A 152 -5.49 5.66 -9.78
CA LEU A 152 -4.13 5.15 -9.83
C LEU A 152 -3.33 5.75 -11.01
N ALA A 153 -3.92 5.85 -12.20
CA ALA A 153 -3.29 6.47 -13.36
C ALA A 153 -2.91 7.93 -13.11
N GLY A 154 -3.80 8.70 -12.46
CA GLY A 154 -3.51 10.08 -12.04
C GLY A 154 -2.29 10.17 -11.12
N ALA A 155 -2.17 9.29 -10.13
CA ALA A 155 -1.02 9.24 -9.23
C ALA A 155 0.28 8.82 -9.94
N VAL A 156 0.20 7.89 -10.90
CA VAL A 156 1.36 7.35 -11.64
C VAL A 156 1.85 8.32 -12.72
N SER A 157 0.99 9.20 -13.27
CA SER A 157 1.33 10.11 -14.36
C SER A 157 2.51 11.03 -14.04
N LEU A 158 2.70 11.41 -12.77
CA LEU A 158 3.87 12.17 -12.30
C LEU A 158 5.16 11.32 -12.28
N ARG A 159 5.06 9.99 -12.45
CA ARG A 159 6.16 9.02 -12.38
C ARG A 159 6.92 9.07 -11.05
N PRO A 160 6.24 9.11 -9.89
CA PRO A 160 6.90 9.19 -8.59
C PRO A 160 7.79 7.96 -8.35
N GLU A 161 8.80 8.09 -7.49
CA GLU A 161 9.64 6.96 -7.09
C GLU A 161 8.99 6.09 -6.00
N VAL A 162 8.12 6.68 -5.19
CA VAL A 162 7.32 6.02 -4.16
C VAL A 162 5.84 6.15 -4.51
N LEU A 163 5.08 5.08 -4.39
CA LEU A 163 3.63 5.07 -4.53
C LEU A 163 3.00 4.54 -3.25
N ILE A 164 2.11 5.32 -2.66
CA ILE A 164 1.42 5.00 -1.41
C ILE A 164 -0.06 4.79 -1.72
N LEU A 165 -0.62 3.66 -1.29
CA LEU A 165 -2.03 3.34 -1.51
C LEU A 165 -2.68 2.98 -0.16
N ASP A 166 -3.76 3.65 0.15
CA ASP A 166 -4.52 3.45 1.37
C ASP A 166 -5.76 2.60 1.05
N GLU A 167 -5.72 1.30 1.36
CA GLU A 167 -6.75 0.30 1.09
C GLU A 167 -7.23 0.27 -0.39
N PRO A 168 -6.32 0.07 -1.35
CA PRO A 168 -6.60 0.29 -2.79
C PRO A 168 -7.64 -0.66 -3.40
N ILE A 169 -8.00 -1.74 -2.73
CA ILE A 169 -8.97 -2.74 -3.22
C ILE A 169 -10.21 -2.84 -2.34
N ALA A 170 -10.38 -1.91 -1.40
CA ALA A 170 -11.59 -1.87 -0.58
C ALA A 170 -12.84 -1.77 -1.47
N GLN A 171 -13.82 -2.62 -1.21
CA GLN A 171 -15.11 -2.67 -1.92
C GLN A 171 -15.04 -3.10 -3.40
N LEU A 172 -13.90 -3.63 -3.87
CA LEU A 172 -13.76 -4.18 -5.22
C LEU A 172 -14.09 -5.68 -5.26
N ASP A 173 -14.62 -6.11 -6.41
CA ASP A 173 -14.66 -7.52 -6.73
C ASP A 173 -13.23 -8.07 -7.00
N PRO A 174 -13.03 -9.40 -6.86
CA PRO A 174 -11.70 -9.99 -7.00
C PRO A 174 -11.02 -9.71 -8.34
N GLY A 175 -11.77 -9.61 -9.44
CA GLY A 175 -11.19 -9.38 -10.76
C GLY A 175 -10.57 -7.98 -10.90
N HIS A 176 -11.23 -6.96 -10.37
CA HIS A 176 -10.69 -5.59 -10.34
C HIS A 176 -9.55 -5.45 -9.32
N ALA A 177 -9.65 -6.10 -8.16
CA ALA A 177 -8.59 -6.15 -7.18
C ALA A 177 -7.31 -6.77 -7.75
N ASP A 178 -7.41 -7.91 -8.43
CA ASP A 178 -6.29 -8.57 -9.13
C ASP A 178 -5.66 -7.63 -10.15
N ARG A 179 -6.47 -6.87 -10.91
CA ARG A 179 -5.96 -5.95 -11.91
C ARG A 179 -5.11 -4.83 -11.29
N ILE A 180 -5.58 -4.24 -10.18
CA ILE A 180 -4.80 -3.21 -9.44
C ILE A 180 -3.45 -3.78 -9.00
N TYR A 181 -3.44 -4.95 -8.35
CA TYR A 181 -2.20 -5.55 -7.88
C TYR A 181 -1.25 -5.97 -9.01
N GLN A 182 -1.76 -6.38 -10.18
CA GLN A 182 -0.95 -6.62 -11.36
C GLN A 182 -0.25 -5.33 -11.84
N VAL A 183 -0.96 -4.20 -11.86
CA VAL A 183 -0.37 -2.88 -12.18
C VAL A 183 0.71 -2.49 -11.16
N LEU A 184 0.42 -2.65 -9.87
CA LEU A 184 1.40 -2.37 -8.81
C LEU A 184 2.64 -3.26 -8.91
N LYS A 185 2.46 -4.54 -9.22
CA LYS A 185 3.56 -5.48 -9.47
C LYS A 185 4.41 -5.04 -10.67
N GLU A 186 3.77 -4.66 -11.76
CA GLU A 186 4.49 -4.16 -12.93
C GLU A 186 5.31 -2.90 -12.62
N LEU A 187 4.73 -1.94 -11.91
CA LEU A 187 5.42 -0.74 -11.43
C LEU A 187 6.63 -1.10 -10.55
N ASN A 188 6.48 -2.08 -9.66
CA ASN A 188 7.56 -2.49 -8.78
C ASN A 188 8.65 -3.28 -9.52
N GLU A 189 8.30 -4.33 -10.28
CA GLU A 189 9.26 -5.26 -10.86
C GLU A 189 9.92 -4.72 -12.15
N LYS A 190 9.13 -4.05 -13.03
CA LYS A 190 9.65 -3.56 -14.32
C LYS A 190 10.14 -2.11 -14.25
N HIS A 191 9.50 -1.27 -13.43
CA HIS A 191 9.84 0.15 -13.33
C HIS A 191 10.61 0.50 -12.05
N GLY A 192 10.90 -0.47 -11.18
CA GLY A 192 11.70 -0.30 -9.97
C GLY A 192 11.09 0.63 -8.92
N LYS A 193 9.77 0.88 -8.99
CA LYS A 193 9.08 1.77 -8.06
C LYS A 193 8.93 1.13 -6.68
N THR A 194 9.03 1.94 -5.65
CA THR A 194 8.74 1.50 -4.28
C THR A 194 7.25 1.65 -4.02
N ILE A 195 6.63 0.57 -3.55
CA ILE A 195 5.18 0.53 -3.29
C ILE A 195 4.95 0.37 -1.80
N ILE A 196 4.06 1.19 -1.24
CA ILE A 196 3.56 1.06 0.12
C ILE A 196 2.05 0.91 0.05
N VAL A 197 1.51 -0.17 0.61
CA VAL A 197 0.06 -0.38 0.67
C VAL A 197 -0.37 -0.55 2.12
N ILE A 198 -1.44 0.13 2.52
CA ILE A 198 -2.21 -0.25 3.70
C ILE A 198 -3.21 -1.30 3.23
N GLU A 199 -3.19 -2.49 3.81
CA GLU A 199 -3.99 -3.60 3.29
C GLU A 199 -4.43 -4.55 4.41
N HIS A 200 -5.62 -5.11 4.25
CA HIS A 200 -6.20 -6.10 5.17
C HIS A 200 -6.34 -7.50 4.55
N HIS A 201 -6.29 -7.59 3.22
CA HIS A 201 -6.40 -8.85 2.47
C HIS A 201 -5.04 -9.55 2.40
N THR A 202 -4.79 -10.45 3.34
CA THR A 202 -3.47 -11.10 3.51
C THR A 202 -3.08 -12.03 2.36
N GLU A 203 -4.03 -12.49 1.55
CA GLU A 203 -3.78 -13.23 0.32
C GLU A 203 -3.03 -12.35 -0.70
N TYR A 204 -3.48 -11.10 -0.92
CA TYR A 204 -2.77 -10.15 -1.79
C TYR A 204 -1.40 -9.76 -1.22
N ILE A 205 -1.32 -9.59 0.11
CA ILE A 205 -0.03 -9.35 0.77
C ILE A 205 0.92 -10.51 0.51
N ALA A 206 0.45 -11.76 0.63
CA ALA A 206 1.26 -12.96 0.43
C ALA A 206 1.80 -13.11 -0.99
N ASP A 207 0.99 -12.72 -2.00
CA ASP A 207 1.30 -12.92 -3.41
C ASP A 207 2.13 -11.77 -4.01
N TYR A 208 2.02 -10.55 -3.45
CA TYR A 208 2.60 -9.36 -4.08
C TYR A 208 3.64 -8.63 -3.23
N CYS A 209 3.50 -8.61 -1.89
CA CYS A 209 4.38 -7.81 -1.04
C CYS A 209 5.67 -8.53 -0.67
N LYS A 210 6.79 -7.79 -0.63
CA LYS A 210 8.10 -8.28 -0.20
C LYS A 210 8.24 -8.27 1.31
N HIS A 211 7.74 -7.21 1.94
CA HIS A 211 7.78 -7.02 3.39
C HIS A 211 6.41 -6.65 3.95
N VAL A 212 6.21 -6.98 5.22
CA VAL A 212 5.05 -6.56 6.02
C VAL A 212 5.54 -5.80 7.23
N MET A 213 4.91 -4.67 7.53
CA MET A 213 5.11 -3.88 8.73
C MET A 213 3.84 -3.92 9.57
N LEU A 214 3.95 -4.40 10.81
CA LEU A 214 2.86 -4.34 11.77
C LEU A 214 2.95 -3.05 12.58
N MET A 215 1.90 -2.24 12.50
CA MET A 215 1.70 -1.08 13.37
C MET A 215 0.73 -1.43 14.51
N ARG A 216 1.10 -1.02 15.72
CA ARG A 216 0.30 -1.23 16.93
C ARG A 216 0.47 -0.01 17.84
N ASP A 217 -0.64 0.57 18.28
CA ASP A 217 -0.67 1.68 19.25
C ASP A 217 0.29 2.84 18.90
N GLY A 218 0.31 3.25 17.63
CA GLY A 218 1.16 4.33 17.14
C GLY A 218 2.63 3.97 16.93
N ASN A 219 3.02 2.72 17.13
CA ASN A 219 4.40 2.24 16.98
C ASN A 219 4.51 1.17 15.87
N ILE A 220 5.74 0.92 15.43
CA ILE A 220 6.07 -0.24 14.60
C ILE A 220 6.45 -1.39 15.53
N ALA A 221 5.61 -2.44 15.57
CA ALA A 221 5.93 -3.65 16.31
C ALA A 221 7.08 -4.41 15.63
N TRP A 222 7.02 -4.54 14.30
CA TRP A 222 8.09 -5.13 13.48
C TRP A 222 7.89 -4.83 11.98
N LYS A 223 8.98 -4.94 11.21
CA LYS A 223 9.01 -5.06 9.74
C LYS A 223 9.74 -6.35 9.40
N LEU A 224 9.09 -7.26 8.66
CA LEU A 224 9.62 -8.57 8.35
C LEU A 224 9.36 -8.94 6.88
N PRO A 225 10.16 -9.86 6.30
CA PRO A 225 9.81 -10.50 5.04
C PRO A 225 8.42 -11.13 5.11
N THR A 226 7.62 -11.00 4.05
CA THR A 226 6.20 -11.40 4.02
C THR A 226 5.97 -12.82 4.50
N SER A 227 6.80 -13.77 4.03
CA SER A 227 6.68 -15.17 4.44
C SER A 227 6.92 -15.42 5.94
N GLN A 228 7.72 -14.58 6.61
CA GLN A 228 7.94 -14.66 8.05
C GLN A 228 6.81 -13.97 8.81
N ALA A 229 6.40 -12.80 8.33
CA ALA A 229 5.34 -12.01 8.93
C ALA A 229 4.02 -12.78 9.01
N LEU A 230 3.57 -13.36 7.88
CA LEU A 230 2.29 -14.04 7.79
C LEU A 230 2.23 -15.37 8.58
N ARG A 231 3.37 -15.90 9.01
CA ARG A 231 3.45 -17.07 9.91
C ARG A 231 3.27 -16.73 11.39
N ARG A 232 3.27 -15.45 11.76
CA ARG A 232 3.04 -14.97 13.14
C ARG A 232 1.56 -14.94 13.48
N VAL A 233 0.89 -16.12 13.37
CA VAL A 233 -0.57 -16.24 13.45
C VAL A 233 -1.13 -15.59 14.71
N GLY A 234 -0.56 -15.86 15.89
CA GLY A 234 -1.06 -15.31 17.16
C GLY A 234 -0.97 -13.78 17.22
N GLU A 235 0.20 -13.21 16.88
CA GLU A 235 0.42 -11.75 16.92
C GLU A 235 -0.48 -10.99 15.92
N LEU A 236 -0.71 -11.56 14.73
CA LEU A 236 -1.61 -10.98 13.75
C LEU A 236 -3.06 -11.02 14.22
N GLN A 237 -3.50 -12.15 14.79
CA GLN A 237 -4.86 -12.30 15.31
C GLN A 237 -5.15 -11.38 16.51
N GLU A 238 -4.16 -11.12 17.36
CA GLU A 238 -4.26 -10.10 18.42
C GLU A 238 -4.54 -8.70 17.88
N CYS A 239 -4.10 -8.44 16.64
CA CYS A 239 -4.36 -7.19 15.92
C CYS A 239 -5.54 -7.29 14.93
N ASN A 240 -6.44 -8.26 15.09
CA ASN A 240 -7.57 -8.52 14.18
C ASN A 240 -7.17 -8.69 12.71
N ILE A 241 -5.95 -9.17 12.46
CA ILE A 241 -5.46 -9.48 11.11
C ILE A 241 -5.44 -11.00 10.99
N PHE A 242 -6.15 -11.51 10.00
CA PHE A 242 -6.23 -12.95 9.75
C PHE A 242 -5.21 -13.32 8.67
N PRO A 243 -4.20 -14.16 9.00
CA PRO A 243 -3.29 -14.72 8.01
C PRO A 243 -4.03 -15.44 6.87
N PRO A 244 -3.39 -15.70 5.73
CA PRO A 244 -4.01 -16.40 4.61
C PRO A 244 -4.69 -17.71 5.06
N GLN A 245 -5.80 -18.08 4.41
CA GLN A 245 -6.59 -19.26 4.79
C GLN A 245 -5.76 -20.54 4.85
N VAL A 246 -4.80 -20.69 3.93
CA VAL A 246 -3.86 -21.83 3.92
C VAL A 246 -2.97 -21.86 5.16
N THR A 247 -2.57 -20.68 5.66
CA THR A 247 -1.77 -20.55 6.88
C THR A 247 -2.57 -20.96 8.11
N LEU A 248 -3.81 -20.46 8.21
CA LEU A 248 -4.72 -20.79 9.31
C LEU A 248 -5.08 -22.27 9.34
N ALA A 249 -5.35 -22.86 8.16
CA ALA A 249 -5.62 -24.29 8.03
C ALA A 249 -4.41 -25.14 8.48
N ALA A 250 -3.20 -24.75 8.06
CA ALA A 250 -1.99 -25.44 8.45
C ALA A 250 -1.67 -25.31 9.94
N ASP A 251 -1.88 -24.13 10.53
CA ASP A 251 -1.70 -23.92 11.97
C ASP A 251 -2.69 -24.78 12.77
N LYS A 252 -3.96 -24.86 12.35
CA LYS A 252 -4.96 -25.73 12.96
C LYS A 252 -4.56 -27.21 12.88
N LEU A 253 -4.12 -27.68 11.73
CA LEU A 253 -3.66 -29.05 11.54
C LEU A 253 -2.41 -29.37 12.40
N ARG A 254 -1.50 -28.42 12.51
CA ARG A 254 -0.32 -28.52 13.38
C ARG A 254 -0.70 -28.67 14.85
N ARG A 255 -1.62 -27.84 15.34
CA ARG A 255 -2.14 -27.93 16.72
C ARG A 255 -2.87 -29.25 17.00
N GLN A 256 -3.39 -29.90 15.98
CA GLN A 256 -4.02 -31.23 16.04
C GLN A 256 -2.99 -32.38 15.91
N GLY A 257 -1.69 -32.11 15.77
CA GLY A 257 -0.64 -33.12 15.58
C GLY A 257 -0.63 -33.76 14.19
N ARG A 258 -1.32 -33.16 13.20
CA ARG A 258 -1.44 -33.67 11.82
C ARG A 258 -0.41 -33.07 10.87
N LEU A 259 0.25 -32.00 11.26
CA LEU A 259 1.40 -31.41 10.57
C LEU A 259 2.58 -31.27 11.54
N PRO A 260 3.82 -31.55 11.08
CA PRO A 260 5.01 -31.37 11.90
C PRO A 260 5.26 -29.91 12.28
N TRP A 261 5.79 -29.67 13.47
CA TRP A 261 6.11 -28.32 13.95
C TRP A 261 7.32 -27.73 13.20
N GLU A 262 8.22 -28.56 12.70
CA GLU A 262 9.42 -28.19 11.97
C GLU A 262 9.11 -27.68 10.55
N GLN A 263 7.99 -28.10 9.97
CA GLN A 263 7.57 -27.62 8.65
C GLN A 263 7.07 -26.18 8.74
N PRO A 264 7.60 -25.23 7.96
CA PRO A 264 7.11 -23.86 7.98
C PRO A 264 5.65 -23.80 7.50
N LEU A 265 4.82 -22.94 8.14
CA LEU A 265 3.45 -22.73 7.69
C LEU A 265 3.43 -22.18 6.25
N PRO A 266 2.57 -22.70 5.35
CA PRO A 266 2.39 -22.16 4.02
C PRO A 266 1.74 -20.78 4.11
N THR A 267 2.14 -19.85 3.23
CA THR A 267 1.57 -18.50 3.15
C THR A 267 0.86 -18.25 1.82
N THR A 268 1.05 -19.13 0.83
CA THR A 268 0.40 -19.05 -0.48
C THR A 268 -0.32 -20.36 -0.81
N ILE A 269 -1.28 -20.30 -1.74
CA ILE A 269 -2.04 -21.50 -2.18
C ILE A 269 -1.11 -22.61 -2.72
N PRO A 270 -0.11 -22.34 -3.58
CA PRO A 270 0.82 -23.38 -4.03
C PRO A 270 1.55 -24.07 -2.88
N GLN A 271 2.04 -23.30 -1.89
CA GLN A 271 2.68 -23.84 -0.68
C GLN A 271 1.70 -24.69 0.15
N GLY A 272 0.43 -24.26 0.23
CA GLY A 272 -0.63 -25.03 0.90
C GLY A 272 -0.90 -26.36 0.25
N LEU A 273 -1.01 -26.39 -1.07
CA LEU A 273 -1.22 -27.62 -1.85
C LEU A 273 -0.06 -28.62 -1.63
N GLU A 274 1.17 -28.13 -1.54
CA GLU A 274 2.33 -28.97 -1.24
C GLU A 274 2.31 -29.47 0.21
N ALA A 275 2.07 -28.58 1.16
CA ALA A 275 2.04 -28.90 2.60
C ALA A 275 0.94 -29.92 2.96
N PHE A 276 -0.18 -29.89 2.25
CA PHE A 276 -1.33 -30.78 2.50
C PHE A 276 -1.32 -32.05 1.66
N ARG A 277 -0.31 -32.23 0.78
CA ARG A 277 -0.18 -33.41 -0.06
C ARG A 277 -0.05 -34.67 0.81
N GLY A 278 -0.96 -35.63 0.61
CA GLY A 278 -1.00 -36.88 1.36
C GLY A 278 -1.79 -36.84 2.67
N LEU A 279 -2.35 -35.66 3.07
CA LEU A 279 -3.30 -35.63 4.17
C LEU A 279 -4.67 -36.08 3.67
N SER A 280 -5.30 -37.03 4.39
CA SER A 280 -6.72 -37.36 4.16
C SER A 280 -7.57 -36.17 4.59
N LEU A 281 -8.21 -35.47 3.63
CA LEU A 281 -9.02 -34.27 3.86
C LEU A 281 -10.45 -34.58 4.35
N ILE A 282 -10.75 -35.85 4.69
CA ILE A 282 -12.11 -36.32 5.00
C ILE A 282 -12.69 -35.71 6.29
N HIS A 283 -11.89 -34.95 7.07
CA HIS A 283 -12.32 -34.36 8.36
C HIS A 283 -11.71 -32.98 8.62
N ILE A 284 -11.74 -32.06 7.65
CA ILE A 284 -11.44 -30.64 7.89
C ILE A 284 -12.72 -29.86 8.05
#